data_fd9b5048583947d561dcdc55ae00e518
#
_entry.id   fd9b5048583947d561dcdc55ae00e518
#
_cell.length_a   1.000
_cell.length_b   1.000
_cell.length_c   1.000
_cell.angle_alpha   90.00
_cell.angle_beta   90.00
_cell.angle_gamma   90.00
#
_symmetry.space_group_name_H-M   'P 1'
#
loop_
_entity.id
_entity.type
_entity.pdbx_description
1 polymer ?
#
loop_
_entity_poly.entity_id
_entity_poly.type
_entity_poly.pdbx_seq_one_letter_code
_entity_poly.pdbx_strand_id
1 'polypeptide(L)'
;MNKIRMLMIAGLLLSMPMGCASVSKEASDEAAKPVSKEFLLGPEDVLEVSVWRNQDLSRTVVVRPDGKISLPLIGDVQASGLNASQVAAKISAKLAEFKENPNVSVSLKEVNSYFIYVLGEVHKPGKFPVKSYVTVLQGVSMAGGFTPFASQSRMQVIRTRTNENGKENQIRIPVPYNDLVSGKGEIANFILKSGDTIVVP
;
A
#
# COMPACT_ATOMS: atom_id res chain seq x y z
N MET A 1 32.98 31.35 -70.09
CA MET A 1 31.62 31.33 -69.55
C MET A 1 31.44 30.03 -68.79
N ASN A 2 31.93 29.91 -67.53
CA ASN A 2 31.83 28.70 -66.73
C ASN A 2 31.18 29.07 -65.43
N LYS A 3 29.97 28.53 -65.18
CA LYS A 3 29.24 28.68 -63.95
C LYS A 3 29.69 27.57 -62.96
N ILE A 4 30.41 27.98 -61.93
CA ILE A 4 30.80 27.16 -60.79
C ILE A 4 29.55 26.93 -59.92
N ARG A 5 29.12 25.68 -59.84
CA ARG A 5 28.09 25.25 -58.89
C ARG A 5 28.74 24.95 -57.51
N MET A 6 28.46 25.82 -56.57
CA MET A 6 28.86 25.68 -55.16
C MET A 6 27.89 24.71 -54.45
N LEU A 7 28.39 23.54 -54.09
CA LEU A 7 27.63 22.53 -53.37
C LEU A 7 27.64 22.89 -51.87
N MET A 8 26.50 23.34 -51.34
CA MET A 8 26.31 23.50 -49.89
C MET A 8 26.00 22.10 -49.28
N ILE A 9 26.92 21.60 -48.48
CA ILE A 9 26.69 20.42 -47.62
C ILE A 9 26.02 20.99 -46.35
N ALA A 10 24.70 20.81 -46.23
CA ALA A 10 23.97 21.08 -45.03
C ALA A 10 24.19 19.92 -44.04
N GLY A 11 25.03 20.17 -43.02
CA GLY A 11 25.22 19.25 -41.88
C GLY A 11 23.95 19.16 -41.07
N LEU A 12 23.25 18.05 -41.16
CA LEU A 12 22.11 17.70 -40.33
C LEU A 12 22.61 17.30 -38.93
N LEU A 13 22.66 18.25 -37.99
CA LEU A 13 22.85 18.00 -36.56
C LEU A 13 21.64 17.23 -36.04
N LEU A 14 21.81 15.92 -35.85
CA LEU A 14 20.83 15.05 -35.19
C LEU A 14 20.83 15.35 -33.69
N SER A 15 19.98 16.28 -33.26
CA SER A 15 19.72 16.55 -31.85
C SER A 15 18.95 15.39 -31.26
N MET A 16 19.64 14.48 -30.55
CA MET A 16 18.97 13.48 -29.70
C MET A 16 18.26 14.21 -28.55
N PRO A 17 16.95 14.05 -28.40
CA PRO A 17 16.28 14.52 -27.19
C PRO A 17 16.76 13.66 -26.02
N MET A 18 17.50 14.25 -25.07
CA MET A 18 17.70 13.68 -23.74
C MET A 18 16.33 13.55 -23.10
N GLY A 19 15.74 12.38 -23.16
CA GLY A 19 14.47 12.05 -22.51
C GLY A 19 14.66 12.12 -21.01
N CYS A 20 14.29 13.22 -20.40
CA CYS A 20 13.93 13.25 -18.98
C CYS A 20 12.79 12.23 -18.83
N ALA A 21 13.02 11.14 -18.11
CA ALA A 21 11.97 10.23 -17.70
C ALA A 21 11.04 11.00 -16.76
N SER A 22 10.00 11.63 -17.30
CA SER A 22 8.96 12.27 -16.49
C SER A 22 8.22 11.18 -15.73
N VAL A 23 8.05 11.39 -14.42
CA VAL A 23 7.21 10.54 -13.58
C VAL A 23 5.80 10.54 -14.20
N SER A 24 5.22 9.35 -14.39
CA SER A 24 3.89 9.28 -14.94
C SER A 24 2.90 9.99 -13.99
N LYS A 25 1.96 10.76 -14.54
CA LYS A 25 0.95 11.45 -13.76
C LYS A 25 0.21 10.49 -12.81
N GLU A 26 -0.02 9.26 -13.25
CA GLU A 26 -0.66 8.22 -12.46
C GLU A 26 0.15 7.85 -11.19
N ALA A 27 1.49 7.82 -11.29
CA ALA A 27 2.36 7.53 -10.15
C ALA A 27 2.36 8.69 -9.13
N SER A 28 2.40 9.95 -9.62
CA SER A 28 2.32 11.14 -8.75
C SER A 28 0.96 11.23 -8.06
N ASP A 29 -0.13 11.03 -8.79
CA ASP A 29 -1.49 11.04 -8.24
C ASP A 29 -1.68 9.93 -7.19
N GLU A 30 -1.11 8.74 -7.41
CA GLU A 30 -1.20 7.63 -6.44
C GLU A 30 -0.38 7.89 -5.17
N ALA A 31 0.79 8.50 -5.29
CA ALA A 31 1.61 8.89 -4.14
C ALA A 31 0.96 10.01 -3.31
N ALA A 32 0.27 10.93 -3.97
CA ALA A 32 -0.39 12.08 -3.34
C ALA A 32 -1.74 11.72 -2.69
N LYS A 33 -2.32 10.55 -2.97
CA LYS A 33 -3.59 10.15 -2.36
C LYS A 33 -3.49 10.09 -0.84
N PRO A 34 -4.36 10.81 -0.11
CA PRO A 34 -4.38 10.72 1.34
C PRO A 34 -4.68 9.27 1.75
N VAL A 35 -3.85 8.72 2.62
CA VAL A 35 -4.15 7.44 3.26
C VAL A 35 -5.30 7.70 4.22
N SER A 36 -6.38 6.93 4.11
CA SER A 36 -7.45 6.96 5.09
C SER A 36 -6.85 6.83 6.50
N LYS A 37 -7.22 7.72 7.42
CA LYS A 37 -6.79 7.62 8.83
C LYS A 37 -7.44 6.44 9.55
N GLU A 38 -8.43 5.81 8.93
CA GLU A 38 -9.10 4.63 9.48
C GLU A 38 -8.42 3.36 9.03
N PHE A 39 -8.05 2.53 10.00
CA PHE A 39 -7.51 1.21 9.72
C PHE A 39 -8.61 0.31 9.17
N LEU A 40 -8.40 -0.25 7.99
CA LEU A 40 -9.29 -1.25 7.40
C LEU A 40 -8.75 -2.64 7.70
N LEU A 41 -9.61 -3.50 8.21
CA LEU A 41 -9.30 -4.87 8.55
C LEU A 41 -8.96 -5.67 7.30
N GLY A 42 -8.02 -6.60 7.44
CA GLY A 42 -7.60 -7.50 6.37
C GLY A 42 -7.53 -8.95 6.84
N PRO A 43 -7.27 -9.90 5.92
CA PRO A 43 -7.02 -11.29 6.26
C PRO A 43 -5.90 -11.43 7.29
N GLU A 44 -6.00 -12.47 8.16
CA GLU A 44 -5.09 -12.77 9.26
C GLU A 44 -5.15 -11.83 10.47
N ASP A 45 -5.86 -10.69 10.41
CA ASP A 45 -6.07 -9.84 11.57
C ASP A 45 -6.85 -10.58 12.67
N VAL A 46 -6.45 -10.35 13.93
CA VAL A 46 -7.11 -10.94 15.09
C VAL A 46 -8.00 -9.91 15.75
N LEU A 47 -9.29 -10.23 15.81
CA LEU A 47 -10.31 -9.37 16.39
C LEU A 47 -10.83 -9.95 17.70
N GLU A 48 -11.12 -9.09 18.65
CA GLU A 48 -11.90 -9.41 19.84
C GLU A 48 -13.32 -8.83 19.66
N VAL A 49 -14.28 -9.71 19.56
CA VAL A 49 -15.70 -9.37 19.47
C VAL A 49 -16.30 -9.54 20.86
N SER A 50 -16.84 -8.48 21.43
CA SER A 50 -17.51 -8.49 22.73
C SER A 50 -18.98 -8.13 22.56
N VAL A 51 -19.86 -8.98 23.08
CA VAL A 51 -21.31 -8.76 23.12
C VAL A 51 -21.72 -8.52 24.56
N TRP A 52 -22.18 -7.31 24.86
CA TRP A 52 -22.52 -6.91 26.22
C TRP A 52 -23.49 -7.89 26.88
N ARG A 53 -23.15 -8.34 28.11
CA ARG A 53 -23.91 -9.31 28.91
C ARG A 53 -24.10 -10.69 28.24
N ASN A 54 -23.25 -11.05 27.24
CA ASN A 54 -23.31 -12.33 26.53
C ASN A 54 -21.91 -12.89 26.28
N GLN A 55 -21.37 -13.51 27.29
CA GLN A 55 -20.02 -14.08 27.25
C GLN A 55 -19.90 -15.22 26.23
N ASP A 56 -20.98 -16.00 26.08
CA ASP A 56 -21.02 -17.13 25.11
C ASP A 56 -20.92 -16.68 23.63
N LEU A 57 -21.30 -15.42 23.35
CA LEU A 57 -21.20 -14.80 22.01
C LEU A 57 -19.93 -13.98 21.84
N SER A 58 -19.22 -13.70 22.95
CA SER A 58 -17.98 -12.92 22.94
C SER A 58 -16.78 -13.83 22.70
N ARG A 59 -15.94 -13.50 21.74
CA ARG A 59 -14.74 -14.30 21.43
C ARG A 59 -13.70 -13.56 20.63
N THR A 60 -12.48 -14.09 20.67
CA THR A 60 -11.42 -13.72 19.71
C THR A 60 -11.60 -14.52 18.43
N VAL A 61 -11.56 -13.85 17.29
CA VAL A 61 -11.69 -14.44 15.95
C VAL A 61 -10.60 -13.94 15.03
N VAL A 62 -10.22 -14.75 14.05
CA VAL A 62 -9.27 -14.36 13.00
C VAL A 62 -10.03 -14.09 11.72
N VAL A 63 -9.66 -13.03 11.01
CA VAL A 63 -10.19 -12.75 9.69
C VAL A 63 -9.62 -13.77 8.71
N ARG A 64 -10.51 -14.57 8.12
CA ARG A 64 -10.16 -15.64 7.18
C ARG A 64 -9.61 -15.06 5.86
N PRO A 65 -8.94 -15.86 5.01
CA PRO A 65 -8.46 -15.42 3.70
C PRO A 65 -9.57 -14.92 2.76
N ASP A 66 -10.83 -15.39 2.94
CA ASP A 66 -12.01 -14.88 2.20
C ASP A 66 -12.54 -13.54 2.76
N GLY A 67 -11.85 -12.96 3.75
CA GLY A 67 -12.19 -11.67 4.36
C GLY A 67 -13.32 -11.71 5.37
N LYS A 68 -13.79 -12.89 5.78
CA LYS A 68 -14.90 -13.05 6.73
C LYS A 68 -14.42 -13.51 8.09
N ILE A 69 -15.24 -13.26 9.11
CA ILE A 69 -15.15 -13.85 10.44
C ILE A 69 -16.37 -14.73 10.68
N SER A 70 -16.23 -15.80 11.48
CA SER A 70 -17.34 -16.69 11.82
C SER A 70 -17.69 -16.55 13.30
N LEU A 71 -18.97 -16.30 13.58
CA LEU A 71 -19.48 -16.10 14.91
C LEU A 71 -20.65 -17.07 15.19
N PRO A 72 -20.87 -17.48 16.47
CA PRO A 72 -22.01 -18.28 16.83
C PRO A 72 -23.32 -17.59 16.48
N LEU A 73 -24.36 -18.36 16.23
CA LEU A 73 -25.72 -17.94 15.84
C LEU A 73 -25.81 -17.28 14.47
N ILE A 74 -24.94 -16.32 14.16
CA ILE A 74 -25.06 -15.45 12.98
C ILE A 74 -24.17 -15.88 11.80
N GLY A 75 -23.31 -16.90 12.02
CA GLY A 75 -22.43 -17.43 10.98
C GLY A 75 -21.39 -16.41 10.49
N ASP A 76 -21.21 -16.36 9.17
CA ASP A 76 -20.18 -15.56 8.52
C ASP A 76 -20.56 -14.06 8.42
N VAL A 77 -19.63 -13.20 8.76
CA VAL A 77 -19.74 -11.73 8.66
C VAL A 77 -18.52 -11.18 7.92
N GLN A 78 -18.75 -10.31 6.92
CA GLN A 78 -17.67 -9.63 6.20
C GLN A 78 -16.93 -8.69 7.16
N ALA A 79 -15.60 -8.83 7.23
CA ALA A 79 -14.71 -8.00 8.05
C ALA A 79 -13.66 -7.27 7.20
N SER A 80 -13.03 -7.95 6.25
CA SER A 80 -12.01 -7.34 5.38
C SER A 80 -12.56 -6.17 4.57
N GLY A 81 -11.78 -5.08 4.50
CA GLY A 81 -12.16 -3.83 3.85
C GLY A 81 -13.08 -2.92 4.67
N LEU A 82 -13.41 -3.30 5.91
CA LEU A 82 -14.22 -2.52 6.84
C LEU A 82 -13.38 -2.11 8.06
N ASN A 83 -13.77 -1.04 8.73
CA ASN A 83 -13.24 -0.70 10.04
C ASN A 83 -13.96 -1.47 11.16
N ALA A 84 -13.40 -1.46 12.37
CA ALA A 84 -13.94 -2.20 13.51
C ALA A 84 -15.39 -1.79 13.85
N SER A 85 -15.72 -0.50 13.75
CA SER A 85 -17.07 0.01 14.03
C SER A 85 -18.09 -0.49 13.00
N GLN A 86 -17.71 -0.54 11.73
CA GLN A 86 -18.57 -1.07 10.67
C GLN A 86 -18.85 -2.57 10.85
N VAL A 87 -17.81 -3.34 11.26
CA VAL A 87 -17.98 -4.76 11.57
C VAL A 87 -18.89 -4.95 12.77
N ALA A 88 -18.72 -4.15 13.84
CA ALA A 88 -19.59 -4.18 15.02
C ALA A 88 -21.05 -3.92 14.64
N ALA A 89 -21.30 -2.92 13.79
CA ALA A 89 -22.65 -2.62 13.30
C ALA A 89 -23.27 -3.79 12.50
N LYS A 90 -22.48 -4.44 11.63
CA LYS A 90 -22.94 -5.62 10.89
C LYS A 90 -23.27 -6.81 11.79
N ILE A 91 -22.44 -7.05 12.81
CA ILE A 91 -22.68 -8.10 13.80
C ILE A 91 -23.95 -7.80 14.58
N SER A 92 -24.09 -6.54 15.06
CA SER A 92 -25.28 -6.10 15.82
C SER A 92 -26.56 -6.28 15.00
N ALA A 93 -26.55 -5.89 13.72
CA ALA A 93 -27.69 -6.04 12.84
C ALA A 93 -28.13 -7.52 12.65
N LYS A 94 -27.16 -8.44 12.50
CA LYS A 94 -27.45 -9.88 12.40
C LYS A 94 -27.92 -10.48 13.72
N LEU A 95 -27.34 -10.05 14.86
CA LEU A 95 -27.72 -10.53 16.18
C LEU A 95 -29.13 -10.05 16.58
N ALA A 96 -29.61 -8.93 16.02
CA ALA A 96 -30.96 -8.41 16.30
C ALA A 96 -32.08 -9.39 15.91
N GLU A 97 -31.81 -10.34 15.01
CA GLU A 97 -32.76 -11.43 14.67
C GLU A 97 -32.95 -12.42 15.83
N PHE A 98 -31.97 -12.52 16.74
CA PHE A 98 -31.93 -13.49 17.84
C PHE A 98 -32.02 -12.85 19.22
N LYS A 99 -31.78 -11.53 19.31
CA LYS A 99 -31.67 -10.80 20.56
C LYS A 99 -32.16 -9.37 20.43
N GLU A 100 -32.86 -8.90 21.44
CA GLU A 100 -33.27 -7.52 21.53
C GLU A 100 -32.06 -6.61 21.87
N ASN A 101 -31.87 -5.56 21.08
CA ASN A 101 -30.86 -4.50 21.31
C ASN A 101 -29.44 -5.02 21.63
N PRO A 102 -28.82 -5.86 20.78
CA PRO A 102 -27.49 -6.36 21.05
C PRO A 102 -26.45 -5.22 20.96
N ASN A 103 -25.72 -4.98 22.04
CA ASN A 103 -24.61 -4.03 22.06
C ASN A 103 -23.32 -4.80 21.80
N VAL A 104 -22.72 -4.52 20.65
CA VAL A 104 -21.51 -5.21 20.14
C VAL A 104 -20.37 -4.21 20.04
N SER A 105 -19.20 -4.59 20.55
CA SER A 105 -17.94 -3.91 20.29
C SER A 105 -16.95 -4.84 19.61
N VAL A 106 -16.17 -4.29 18.69
CA VAL A 106 -15.10 -5.00 18.00
C VAL A 106 -13.81 -4.23 18.23
N SER A 107 -12.79 -4.88 18.76
CA SER A 107 -11.45 -4.34 18.91
C SER A 107 -10.44 -5.16 18.12
N LEU A 108 -9.44 -4.47 17.57
CA LEU A 108 -8.32 -5.10 16.87
C LEU A 108 -7.27 -5.52 17.90
N LYS A 109 -7.04 -6.82 18.05
CA LYS A 109 -6.08 -7.38 19.01
C LYS A 109 -4.69 -7.53 18.40
N GLU A 110 -4.63 -8.00 17.14
CA GLU A 110 -3.37 -8.15 16.42
C GLU A 110 -3.54 -7.69 14.97
N VAL A 111 -2.58 -6.90 14.50
CA VAL A 111 -2.47 -6.44 13.10
C VAL A 111 -1.53 -7.39 12.38
N ASN A 112 -2.05 -8.24 11.51
CA ASN A 112 -1.27 -9.18 10.71
C ASN A 112 -1.47 -8.95 9.20
N SER A 113 -2.51 -8.22 8.82
CA SER A 113 -2.83 -7.89 7.42
C SER A 113 -1.99 -6.77 6.84
N TYR A 114 -1.27 -5.99 7.68
CA TYR A 114 -0.50 -4.85 7.23
C TYR A 114 0.99 -5.17 7.19
N PHE A 115 1.56 -5.26 6.00
CA PHE A 115 2.97 -5.59 5.77
C PHE A 115 3.47 -4.91 4.49
N ILE A 116 4.80 -4.75 4.42
CA ILE A 116 5.50 -4.26 3.23
C ILE A 116 6.60 -5.24 2.85
N TYR A 117 7.01 -5.19 1.59
CA TYR A 117 8.19 -5.89 1.12
C TYR A 117 9.29 -4.90 0.82
N VAL A 118 10.54 -5.27 1.12
CA VAL A 118 11.74 -4.52 0.72
C VAL A 118 12.70 -5.48 0.03
N LEU A 119 13.07 -5.16 -1.20
CA LEU A 119 13.89 -6.02 -2.05
C LEU A 119 15.07 -5.24 -2.63
N GLY A 120 16.14 -5.95 -2.97
CA GLY A 120 17.34 -5.43 -3.63
C GLY A 120 18.46 -5.04 -2.66
N GLU A 121 19.18 -3.97 -2.96
CA GLU A 121 20.40 -3.55 -2.26
C GLU A 121 20.13 -2.88 -0.90
N VAL A 122 19.58 -3.66 0.02
CA VAL A 122 19.38 -3.33 1.44
C VAL A 122 20.00 -4.41 2.33
N HIS A 123 20.35 -4.08 3.56
CA HIS A 123 21.02 -5.04 4.44
C HIS A 123 20.17 -6.25 4.80
N LYS A 124 18.84 -6.08 4.90
CA LYS A 124 17.89 -7.14 5.26
C LYS A 124 16.67 -7.10 4.33
N PRO A 125 16.78 -7.66 3.11
CA PRO A 125 15.61 -7.77 2.24
C PRO A 125 14.59 -8.76 2.83
N GLY A 126 13.28 -8.51 2.62
CA GLY A 126 12.24 -9.42 3.09
C GLY A 126 10.87 -8.79 3.27
N LYS A 127 9.96 -9.55 3.91
CA LYS A 127 8.62 -9.10 4.34
C LYS A 127 8.73 -8.51 5.75
N PHE A 128 8.19 -7.30 5.93
CA PHE A 128 8.16 -6.59 7.20
C PHE A 128 6.72 -6.36 7.64
N PRO A 129 6.28 -6.97 8.77
CA PRO A 129 4.99 -6.66 9.36
C PRO A 129 5.02 -5.24 9.93
N VAL A 130 3.96 -4.50 9.72
CA VAL A 130 3.82 -3.10 10.13
C VAL A 130 2.57 -2.93 10.96
N LYS A 131 2.68 -2.30 12.12
CA LYS A 131 1.55 -2.10 13.05
C LYS A 131 0.97 -0.67 13.01
N SER A 132 1.61 0.21 12.24
CA SER A 132 1.20 1.61 12.07
C SER A 132 1.58 2.08 10.68
N TYR A 133 1.16 3.28 10.32
CA TYR A 133 1.55 3.89 9.05
C TYR A 133 3.06 4.07 8.97
N VAL A 134 3.66 3.61 7.87
CA VAL A 134 5.10 3.67 7.60
C VAL A 134 5.33 4.36 6.27
N THR A 135 6.29 5.26 6.24
CA THR A 135 6.72 5.94 5.02
C THR A 135 7.78 5.14 4.26
N VAL A 136 8.08 5.53 3.03
CA VAL A 136 9.12 4.87 2.21
C VAL A 136 10.46 4.84 2.93
N LEU A 137 10.91 5.98 3.50
CA LEU A 137 12.18 6.03 4.22
C LEU A 137 12.21 5.16 5.48
N GLN A 138 11.08 5.10 6.19
CA GLN A 138 10.95 4.20 7.35
C GLN A 138 11.02 2.73 6.93
N GLY A 139 10.39 2.37 5.80
CA GLY A 139 10.47 1.02 5.26
C GLY A 139 11.90 0.60 4.91
N VAL A 140 12.68 1.48 4.27
CA VAL A 140 14.11 1.23 4.01
C VAL A 140 14.90 1.12 5.31
N SER A 141 14.59 1.95 6.31
CA SER A 141 15.25 1.88 7.63
C SER A 141 14.97 0.56 8.35
N MET A 142 13.74 0.01 8.24
CA MET A 142 13.40 -1.32 8.79
C MET A 142 14.23 -2.43 8.15
N ALA A 143 14.58 -2.28 6.86
CA ALA A 143 15.46 -3.20 6.14
C ALA A 143 16.97 -2.99 6.45
N GLY A 144 17.29 -2.15 7.44
CA GLY A 144 18.67 -1.87 7.86
C GLY A 144 19.42 -0.85 6.99
N GLY A 145 18.70 -0.13 6.12
CA GLY A 145 19.28 0.84 5.21
C GLY A 145 19.90 0.22 3.95
N PHE A 146 20.58 1.05 3.18
CA PHE A 146 21.18 0.71 1.90
C PHE A 146 22.52 -0.01 2.04
N THR A 147 22.81 -0.93 1.12
CA THR A 147 24.18 -1.43 0.94
C THR A 147 25.04 -0.41 0.18
N PRO A 148 26.40 -0.56 0.18
CA PRO A 148 27.28 0.29 -0.61
C PRO A 148 27.05 0.22 -2.12
N PHE A 149 26.36 -0.79 -2.61
CA PHE A 149 26.08 -1.02 -4.04
C PHE A 149 24.72 -0.47 -4.49
N ALA A 150 23.92 0.06 -3.57
CA ALA A 150 22.56 0.52 -3.82
C ALA A 150 22.50 1.72 -4.77
N SER A 151 21.70 1.60 -5.81
CA SER A 151 21.34 2.72 -6.70
C SER A 151 20.19 3.53 -6.12
N GLN A 152 20.48 4.36 -5.11
CA GLN A 152 19.49 5.14 -4.36
C GLN A 152 18.64 6.08 -5.24
N SER A 153 19.19 6.55 -6.37
CA SER A 153 18.46 7.40 -7.33
C SER A 153 17.44 6.65 -8.19
N ARG A 154 17.51 5.31 -8.23
CA ARG A 154 16.61 4.46 -9.03
C ARG A 154 15.63 3.65 -8.19
N MET A 155 15.47 4.00 -6.93
CA MET A 155 14.46 3.38 -6.06
C MET A 155 13.06 3.55 -6.63
N GLN A 156 12.22 2.54 -6.40
CA GLN A 156 10.82 2.58 -6.76
C GLN A 156 9.96 1.82 -5.76
N VAL A 157 8.72 2.23 -5.62
CA VAL A 157 7.68 1.49 -4.93
C VAL A 157 6.77 0.85 -5.96
N ILE A 158 6.57 -0.45 -5.89
CA ILE A 158 5.60 -1.18 -6.70
C ILE A 158 4.34 -1.37 -5.86
N ARG A 159 3.22 -0.87 -6.35
CA ARG A 159 1.91 -0.96 -5.72
C ARG A 159 0.95 -1.70 -6.62
N THR A 160 0.30 -2.74 -6.10
CA THR A 160 -0.77 -3.44 -6.81
C THR A 160 -2.10 -2.72 -6.56
N ARG A 161 -2.86 -2.47 -7.62
CA ARG A 161 -4.22 -1.95 -7.57
C ARG A 161 -5.17 -2.91 -8.26
N THR A 162 -6.29 -3.15 -7.62
CA THR A 162 -7.41 -3.83 -8.27
C THR A 162 -8.33 -2.77 -8.86
N ASN A 163 -8.58 -2.82 -10.16
CA ASN A 163 -9.51 -1.94 -10.84
C ASN A 163 -10.96 -2.36 -10.56
N GLU A 164 -11.91 -1.49 -10.90
CA GLU A 164 -13.36 -1.76 -10.76
C GLU A 164 -13.81 -3.08 -11.42
N ASN A 165 -13.11 -3.52 -12.45
CA ASN A 165 -13.34 -4.79 -13.16
C ASN A 165 -12.66 -6.01 -12.51
N GLY A 166 -12.09 -5.87 -11.29
CA GLY A 166 -11.38 -6.95 -10.60
C GLY A 166 -10.00 -7.29 -11.16
N LYS A 167 -9.50 -6.54 -12.16
CA LYS A 167 -8.17 -6.76 -12.73
C LYS A 167 -7.10 -6.07 -11.89
N GLU A 168 -6.05 -6.82 -11.53
CA GLU A 168 -4.89 -6.29 -10.85
C GLU A 168 -3.93 -5.61 -11.83
N ASN A 169 -3.56 -4.38 -11.52
CA ASN A 169 -2.54 -3.62 -12.22
C ASN A 169 -1.43 -3.20 -11.24
N GLN A 170 -0.19 -3.24 -11.71
CA GLN A 170 0.96 -2.77 -10.94
C GLN A 170 1.34 -1.35 -11.37
N ILE A 171 1.41 -0.45 -10.40
CA ILE A 171 1.91 0.91 -10.58
C ILE A 171 3.33 0.97 -10.02
N ARG A 172 4.25 1.52 -10.80
CA ARG A 172 5.63 1.77 -10.37
C ARG A 172 5.78 3.26 -10.05
N ILE A 173 6.05 3.55 -8.80
CA ILE A 173 6.24 4.91 -8.28
C ILE A 173 7.73 5.11 -8.07
N PRO A 174 8.43 5.88 -8.91
CA PRO A 174 9.84 6.20 -8.69
C PRO A 174 9.99 7.07 -7.44
N VAL A 175 10.93 6.71 -6.58
CA VAL A 175 11.16 7.36 -5.28
C VAL A 175 12.66 7.58 -5.06
N PRO A 176 13.33 8.45 -5.85
CA PRO A 176 14.74 8.75 -5.68
C PRO A 176 15.02 9.22 -4.27
N TYR A 177 16.02 8.65 -3.60
CA TYR A 177 16.33 8.95 -2.21
C TYR A 177 16.53 10.45 -1.95
N ASN A 178 17.26 11.13 -2.83
CA ASN A 178 17.51 12.56 -2.69
C ASN A 178 16.24 13.40 -2.70
N ASP A 179 15.25 13.02 -3.50
CA ASP A 179 13.96 13.70 -3.57
C ASP A 179 13.14 13.48 -2.30
N LEU A 180 13.15 12.26 -1.77
CA LEU A 180 12.47 11.93 -0.51
C LEU A 180 13.06 12.71 0.68
N VAL A 181 14.38 12.86 0.74
CA VAL A 181 15.05 13.53 1.85
C VAL A 181 14.96 15.05 1.74
N SER A 182 15.10 15.59 0.53
CA SER A 182 15.05 17.04 0.30
C SER A 182 13.62 17.61 0.35
N GLY A 183 12.61 16.76 0.17
CA GLY A 183 11.22 17.18 0.04
C GLY A 183 10.93 18.05 -1.20
N LYS A 184 11.85 18.07 -2.17
CA LYS A 184 11.80 18.91 -3.38
C LYS A 184 11.36 18.16 -4.64
N GLY A 185 11.25 16.83 -4.56
CA GLY A 185 10.81 16.00 -5.68
C GLY A 185 9.30 16.12 -5.95
N GLU A 186 8.88 15.67 -7.14
CA GLU A 186 7.45 15.58 -7.50
C GLU A 186 6.70 14.61 -6.57
N ILE A 187 7.41 13.67 -5.97
CA ILE A 187 6.87 12.66 -5.07
C ILE A 187 7.47 12.85 -3.68
N ALA A 188 6.63 13.17 -2.72
CA ALA A 188 7.03 13.28 -1.31
C ALA A 188 7.24 11.90 -0.68
N ASN A 189 7.83 11.88 0.53
CA ASN A 189 7.94 10.67 1.34
C ASN A 189 6.55 10.23 1.85
N PHE A 190 5.81 9.54 1.00
CA PHE A 190 4.43 9.14 1.25
C PHE A 190 4.31 7.90 2.14
N ILE A 191 3.10 7.66 2.62
CA ILE A 191 2.77 6.48 3.43
C ILE A 191 2.57 5.27 2.53
N LEU A 192 3.24 4.18 2.87
CA LEU A 192 3.10 2.88 2.21
C LEU A 192 1.73 2.25 2.54
N LYS A 193 1.19 1.50 1.61
CA LYS A 193 0.00 0.66 1.81
C LYS A 193 0.42 -0.79 2.04
N SER A 194 -0.47 -1.58 2.65
CA SER A 194 -0.23 -3.02 2.78
C SER A 194 -0.01 -3.66 1.40
N GLY A 195 1.01 -4.51 1.30
CA GLY A 195 1.42 -5.17 0.06
C GLY A 195 2.34 -4.35 -0.85
N ASP A 196 2.66 -3.10 -0.50
CA ASP A 196 3.65 -2.31 -1.25
C ASP A 196 5.02 -2.98 -1.21
N THR A 197 5.74 -2.93 -2.33
CA THR A 197 7.10 -3.44 -2.46
C THR A 197 8.06 -2.31 -2.76
N ILE A 198 9.00 -2.03 -1.86
CA ILE A 198 10.13 -1.12 -2.12
C ILE A 198 11.20 -1.92 -2.85
N VAL A 199 11.63 -1.43 -3.99
CA VAL A 199 12.73 -2.03 -4.76
C VAL A 199 13.89 -1.06 -4.81
N VAL A 200 15.05 -1.51 -4.32
CA VAL A 200 16.32 -0.78 -4.32
C VAL A 200 17.28 -1.49 -5.26
N PRO A 201 17.48 -0.99 -6.49
CA PRO A 201 18.41 -1.62 -7.46
C PRO A 201 19.86 -1.53 -7.04
#